data_9db8c4cadb84df4d1f1a909fba0fa1f1
#
_entry.id   9db8c4cadb84df4d1f1a909fba0fa1f1
#
_cell.length_a   1.000
_cell.length_b   1.000
_cell.length_c   1.000
_cell.angle_alpha   90.00
_cell.angle_beta   90.00
_cell.angle_gamma   90.00
#
_symmetry.space_group_name_H-M   'P 1'
#
loop_
_entity.id
_entity.type
_entity.pdbx_description
1 polymer ?
#
loop_
_entity_poly.entity_id
_entity_poly.type
_entity_poly.pdbx_seq_one_letter_code
_entity_poly.pdbx_strand_id
1 'polypeptide(L)'
;LGSIPTNIHLSHIMSKKLTKKQIEQLSQFTVDELLGVIHDLSEKYGEINQYLAMNYLMSPEEKLKNIENEYKRQFRKKGNYEYWKSHAFFLDLENKTVRSLDSLALGLPLETVKITEKMIGEADDLFEKYDTSSGSWQDYLYGLLNVWIKALGAAYKKDNQVDFVGHYLEVKSNCDYYFPSDLLQNNKAFVPREVIQKIRDTLKGHDDQEALEISFILRDQEYLAHCYESNRFLHNGFFCFKYAQLLLDEFKTEEAVLVLEELKSTALPYDIQFKVEHLLVDALYENGDREKALNLCKEYFSKNLDSEYYRKFIKYHSDLNALDTEYFYQRVYERGTISYLRFTASIENWSAFESFLIEKMVDNDDKCFENIFNFLQVSTVRKWSTTLAQQGYPLSAVFLRRKLVEDNLKQARSANYKYAVSDLKKSLDFMAYISEEHQKLIPSTLAYITALHEK
;
A
#
# COMPACT_ATOMS: atom_id res chain seq x y z
N LEU A 1 -49.76 27.07 -5.42
CA LEU A 1 -48.53 27.68 -4.89
C LEU A 1 -47.78 26.61 -4.11
N GLY A 2 -47.00 25.80 -4.84
CA GLY A 2 -46.26 24.69 -4.31
C GLY A 2 -44.86 25.15 -3.90
N SER A 3 -44.49 24.87 -2.66
CA SER A 3 -43.15 25.06 -2.11
C SER A 3 -42.18 24.05 -2.73
N ILE A 4 -41.17 24.53 -3.40
CA ILE A 4 -40.02 23.76 -3.92
C ILE A 4 -39.17 23.33 -2.71
N PRO A 5 -38.81 22.03 -2.56
CA PRO A 5 -37.93 21.61 -1.49
C PRO A 5 -36.49 21.98 -1.85
N THR A 6 -35.97 22.99 -1.18
CA THR A 6 -34.54 23.32 -1.13
C THR A 6 -33.83 22.40 -0.15
N ASN A 7 -33.48 21.20 -0.56
CA ASN A 7 -32.47 20.37 0.10
C ASN A 7 -31.83 19.46 -0.94
N ILE A 8 -30.98 20.08 -1.77
CA ILE A 8 -30.00 19.33 -2.56
C ILE A 8 -28.82 19.06 -1.62
N HIS A 9 -28.66 17.83 -1.23
CA HIS A 9 -27.49 17.31 -0.54
C HIS A 9 -26.23 17.63 -1.34
N LEU A 10 -25.49 18.67 -0.91
CA LEU A 10 -24.16 19.04 -1.41
C LEU A 10 -23.05 18.04 -0.99
N SER A 11 -23.40 16.90 -0.42
CA SER A 11 -22.44 15.91 0.09
C SER A 11 -21.82 14.98 -0.97
N HIS A 12 -22.09 15.18 -2.27
CA HIS A 12 -21.55 14.32 -3.33
C HIS A 12 -20.80 15.07 -4.45
N ILE A 13 -20.43 16.32 -4.22
CA ILE A 13 -19.44 16.96 -5.08
C ILE A 13 -18.07 16.58 -4.51
N MET A 14 -17.59 15.40 -4.89
CA MET A 14 -16.18 15.03 -4.72
C MET A 14 -15.34 16.22 -5.18
N SER A 15 -14.45 16.72 -4.31
CA SER A 15 -13.53 17.81 -4.60
C SER A 15 -12.60 17.39 -5.73
N LYS A 16 -13.02 17.56 -6.97
CA LYS A 16 -12.13 17.41 -8.10
C LYS A 16 -11.11 18.54 -8.00
N LYS A 17 -9.84 18.17 -7.81
CA LYS A 17 -8.74 19.12 -7.94
C LYS A 17 -8.88 19.88 -9.27
N LEU A 18 -8.52 21.14 -9.28
CA LEU A 18 -8.45 21.93 -10.51
C LEU A 18 -7.58 21.20 -11.54
N THR A 19 -8.07 21.11 -12.78
CA THR A 19 -7.30 20.54 -13.89
C THR A 19 -6.16 21.47 -14.28
N LYS A 20 -5.12 20.95 -14.93
CA LYS A 20 -4.01 21.78 -15.46
C LYS A 20 -4.52 22.96 -16.30
N LYS A 21 -5.49 22.72 -17.19
CA LYS A 21 -6.09 23.76 -18.02
C LYS A 21 -6.79 24.86 -17.20
N GLN A 22 -7.48 24.50 -16.12
CA GLN A 22 -8.11 25.48 -15.22
C GLN A 22 -7.08 26.29 -14.45
N ILE A 23 -5.98 25.65 -14.00
CA ILE A 23 -4.86 26.35 -13.34
C ILE A 23 -4.20 27.33 -14.33
N GLU A 24 -3.95 26.92 -15.58
CA GLU A 24 -3.41 27.80 -16.63
C GLU A 24 -4.34 28.99 -16.93
N GLN A 25 -5.65 28.79 -16.92
CA GLN A 25 -6.62 29.87 -17.07
C GLN A 25 -6.57 30.86 -15.89
N LEU A 26 -6.52 30.34 -14.65
CA LEU A 26 -6.41 31.18 -13.45
C LEU A 26 -5.08 31.92 -13.37
N SER A 27 -3.99 31.38 -13.89
CA SER A 27 -2.68 32.03 -13.91
C SER A 27 -2.61 33.24 -14.85
N GLN A 28 -3.61 33.43 -15.72
CA GLN A 28 -3.73 34.60 -16.59
C GLN A 28 -4.43 35.81 -15.90
N PHE A 29 -5.04 35.57 -14.73
CA PHE A 29 -5.71 36.59 -13.97
C PHE A 29 -4.67 37.50 -13.28
N THR A 30 -4.97 38.77 -13.21
CA THR A 30 -4.19 39.72 -12.40
C THR A 30 -4.38 39.40 -10.91
N VAL A 31 -3.48 39.93 -10.06
CA VAL A 31 -3.61 39.79 -8.62
C VAL A 31 -4.94 40.36 -8.12
N ASP A 32 -5.37 41.49 -8.64
CA ASP A 32 -6.63 42.13 -8.23
C ASP A 32 -7.85 41.31 -8.65
N GLU A 33 -7.84 40.69 -9.83
CA GLU A 33 -8.90 39.80 -10.26
C GLU A 33 -8.96 38.53 -9.38
N LEU A 34 -7.81 37.96 -9.03
CA LEU A 34 -7.75 36.80 -8.11
C LEU A 34 -8.24 37.18 -6.71
N LEU A 35 -7.87 38.34 -6.19
CA LEU A 35 -8.39 38.84 -4.91
C LEU A 35 -9.90 39.09 -4.97
N GLY A 36 -10.44 39.57 -6.09
CA GLY A 36 -11.88 39.68 -6.30
C GLY A 36 -12.58 38.34 -6.25
N VAL A 37 -12.05 37.29 -6.93
CA VAL A 37 -12.59 35.95 -6.89
C VAL A 37 -12.53 35.37 -5.46
N ILE A 38 -11.44 35.57 -4.74
CA ILE A 38 -11.29 35.11 -3.34
C ILE A 38 -12.31 35.80 -2.43
N HIS A 39 -12.51 37.13 -2.63
CA HIS A 39 -13.49 37.87 -1.85
C HIS A 39 -14.92 37.38 -2.11
N ASP A 40 -15.32 37.20 -3.36
CA ASP A 40 -16.63 36.69 -3.73
C ASP A 40 -16.88 35.26 -3.18
N LEU A 41 -15.84 34.41 -3.21
CA LEU A 41 -15.91 33.05 -2.64
C LEU A 41 -16.04 33.09 -1.11
N SER A 42 -15.33 33.99 -0.42
CA SER A 42 -15.37 34.11 1.04
C SER A 42 -16.69 34.73 1.54
N GLU A 43 -17.30 35.63 0.79
CA GLU A 43 -18.66 36.12 1.09
C GLU A 43 -19.73 35.05 0.90
N LYS A 44 -19.61 34.27 -0.17
CA LYS A 44 -20.59 33.23 -0.53
C LYS A 44 -20.46 31.98 0.34
N TYR A 45 -19.25 31.62 0.77
CA TYR A 45 -18.95 30.41 1.50
C TYR A 45 -18.15 30.72 2.76
N GLY A 46 -18.82 30.77 3.93
CA GLY A 46 -18.17 31.04 5.21
C GLY A 46 -17.01 30.11 5.57
N GLU A 47 -17.02 28.87 5.07
CA GLU A 47 -15.94 27.91 5.22
C GLU A 47 -14.64 28.35 4.54
N ILE A 48 -14.75 29.05 3.39
CA ILE A 48 -13.58 29.60 2.69
C ILE A 48 -12.97 30.74 3.49
N ASN A 49 -13.79 31.62 4.06
CA ASN A 49 -13.31 32.69 4.92
C ASN A 49 -12.57 32.15 6.14
N GLN A 50 -13.13 31.14 6.80
CA GLN A 50 -12.47 30.46 7.91
C GLN A 50 -11.15 29.79 7.47
N TYR A 51 -11.13 29.14 6.32
CA TYR A 51 -9.92 28.52 5.77
C TYR A 51 -8.82 29.54 5.46
N LEU A 52 -9.18 30.67 4.83
CA LEU A 52 -8.24 31.75 4.53
C LEU A 52 -7.70 32.39 5.81
N ALA A 53 -8.59 32.71 6.76
CA ALA A 53 -8.19 33.25 8.05
C ALA A 53 -7.17 32.33 8.76
N MET A 54 -7.49 31.04 8.90
CA MET A 54 -6.63 30.09 9.61
C MET A 54 -5.31 29.80 8.90
N ASN A 55 -5.28 29.80 7.57
CA ASN A 55 -4.07 29.37 6.85
C ASN A 55 -3.17 30.52 6.41
N TYR A 56 -3.72 31.71 6.16
CA TYR A 56 -3.00 32.80 5.48
C TYR A 56 -3.02 34.13 6.21
N LEU A 57 -4.03 34.44 7.02
CA LEU A 57 -4.23 35.79 7.58
C LEU A 57 -3.89 35.91 9.06
N MET A 58 -3.99 34.82 9.83
CA MET A 58 -3.66 34.83 11.27
C MET A 58 -2.16 34.72 11.51
N SER A 59 -1.67 35.41 12.56
CA SER A 59 -0.32 35.15 13.07
C SER A 59 -0.19 33.71 13.59
N PRO A 60 1.02 33.15 13.66
CA PRO A 60 1.22 31.82 14.24
C PRO A 60 0.67 31.67 15.65
N GLU A 61 0.80 32.69 16.49
CA GLU A 61 0.31 32.72 17.87
C GLU A 61 -1.22 32.74 17.94
N GLU A 62 -1.87 33.51 17.06
CA GLU A 62 -3.34 33.51 16.95
C GLU A 62 -3.87 32.17 16.46
N LYS A 63 -3.18 31.54 15.50
CA LYS A 63 -3.50 30.16 15.03
C LYS A 63 -3.44 29.17 16.18
N LEU A 64 -2.36 29.18 16.94
CA LEU A 64 -2.16 28.26 18.06
C LEU A 64 -3.27 28.43 19.10
N LYS A 65 -3.61 29.64 19.47
CA LYS A 65 -4.70 29.95 20.41
C LYS A 65 -6.06 29.46 19.89
N ASN A 66 -6.32 29.60 18.60
CA ASN A 66 -7.55 29.12 17.98
C ASN A 66 -7.62 27.59 17.99
N ILE A 67 -6.52 26.90 17.66
CA ILE A 67 -6.42 25.44 17.71
C ILE A 67 -6.69 24.95 19.13
N GLU A 68 -6.09 25.57 20.14
CA GLU A 68 -6.30 25.21 21.55
C GLU A 68 -7.76 25.41 21.98
N ASN A 69 -8.39 26.53 21.58
CA ASN A 69 -9.79 26.80 21.88
C ASN A 69 -10.74 25.81 21.19
N GLU A 70 -10.47 25.48 19.91
CA GLU A 70 -11.25 24.49 19.16
C GLU A 70 -11.11 23.12 19.79
N TYR A 71 -9.89 22.69 20.15
CA TYR A 71 -9.66 21.44 20.85
C TYR A 71 -10.43 21.37 22.17
N LYS A 72 -10.33 22.40 23.03
CA LYS A 72 -11.08 22.48 24.28
C LYS A 72 -12.60 22.38 24.05
N ARG A 73 -13.09 22.97 22.96
CA ARG A 73 -14.51 22.89 22.57
C ARG A 73 -14.90 21.47 22.16
N GLN A 74 -14.04 20.79 21.37
CA GLN A 74 -14.29 19.42 20.94
C GLN A 74 -14.21 18.45 22.11
N PHE A 75 -13.20 18.59 22.99
CA PHE A 75 -13.00 17.75 24.16
C PHE A 75 -14.17 17.81 25.16
N ARG A 76 -14.85 18.96 25.27
CA ARG A 76 -16.02 19.15 26.14
C ARG A 76 -17.31 18.57 25.55
N LYS A 77 -17.34 18.18 24.29
CA LYS A 77 -18.52 17.56 23.70
C LYS A 77 -18.86 16.26 24.42
N LYS A 78 -20.19 16.02 24.50
CA LYS A 78 -20.70 14.72 24.95
C LYS A 78 -20.26 13.65 23.95
N GLY A 79 -19.66 12.57 24.43
CA GLY A 79 -19.23 11.47 23.61
C GLY A 79 -20.34 10.82 22.80
N ASN A 80 -19.98 10.05 21.81
CA ASN A 80 -20.91 9.34 20.93
C ASN A 80 -20.35 7.96 20.59
N TYR A 81 -21.17 6.92 20.79
CA TYR A 81 -20.80 5.53 20.49
C TYR A 81 -21.37 5.03 19.14
N GLU A 82 -21.92 5.92 18.30
CA GLU A 82 -22.31 5.56 16.95
C GLU A 82 -21.09 5.58 16.02
N TYR A 83 -20.78 4.45 15.41
CA TYR A 83 -19.61 4.24 14.53
C TYR A 83 -19.33 5.41 13.57
N TRP A 84 -20.33 5.80 12.75
CA TRP A 84 -20.14 6.84 11.73
C TRP A 84 -19.92 8.24 12.32
N LYS A 85 -20.51 8.54 13.46
CA LYS A 85 -20.34 9.83 14.15
C LYS A 85 -18.98 9.90 14.82
N SER A 86 -18.50 8.80 15.43
CA SER A 86 -17.18 8.70 16.01
C SER A 86 -16.10 8.79 14.94
N HIS A 87 -16.25 8.06 13.84
CA HIS A 87 -15.35 8.15 12.69
C HIS A 87 -15.25 9.59 12.15
N ALA A 88 -16.40 10.24 11.88
CA ALA A 88 -16.43 11.63 11.40
C ALA A 88 -15.81 12.63 12.39
N PHE A 89 -15.97 12.37 13.69
CA PHE A 89 -15.38 13.22 14.75
C PHE A 89 -13.85 13.17 14.74
N PHE A 90 -13.24 11.98 14.67
CA PHE A 90 -11.78 11.85 14.62
C PHE A 90 -11.20 12.39 13.31
N LEU A 91 -11.86 12.19 12.19
CA LEU A 91 -11.46 12.82 10.91
C LEU A 91 -11.52 14.37 10.98
N ASP A 92 -12.52 14.93 11.66
CA ASP A 92 -12.64 16.39 11.85
C ASP A 92 -11.51 16.91 12.73
N LEU A 93 -11.18 16.21 13.83
CA LEU A 93 -10.03 16.53 14.69
C LEU A 93 -8.72 16.47 13.91
N GLU A 94 -8.48 15.41 13.17
CA GLU A 94 -7.27 15.29 12.33
C GLU A 94 -7.16 16.48 11.37
N ASN A 95 -8.20 16.74 10.59
CA ASN A 95 -8.18 17.78 9.57
C ASN A 95 -8.03 19.20 10.15
N LYS A 96 -8.70 19.52 11.27
CA LYS A 96 -8.73 20.87 11.85
C LYS A 96 -7.58 21.12 12.82
N THR A 97 -7.19 20.10 13.59
CA THR A 97 -6.22 20.25 14.67
C THR A 97 -4.83 19.83 14.22
N VAL A 98 -4.67 18.58 13.80
CA VAL A 98 -3.35 18.01 13.46
C VAL A 98 -2.70 18.76 12.31
N ARG A 99 -3.42 18.97 11.19
CA ARG A 99 -2.87 19.71 10.03
C ARG A 99 -2.51 21.15 10.35
N SER A 100 -3.31 21.79 11.20
CA SER A 100 -3.03 23.17 11.62
C SER A 100 -1.80 23.24 12.49
N LEU A 101 -1.62 22.30 13.43
CA LEU A 101 -0.44 22.19 14.29
C LEU A 101 0.81 21.85 13.45
N ASP A 102 0.70 20.98 12.45
CA ASP A 102 1.83 20.64 11.58
C ASP A 102 2.39 21.88 10.86
N SER A 103 1.52 22.81 10.46
CA SER A 103 1.94 24.09 9.86
C SER A 103 2.72 25.00 10.82
N LEU A 104 2.56 24.82 12.12
CA LEU A 104 3.21 25.62 13.17
C LEU A 104 4.47 24.93 13.75
N ALA A 105 4.65 23.64 13.54
CA ALA A 105 5.69 22.82 14.15
C ALA A 105 7.12 23.39 13.97
N LEU A 106 7.41 24.02 12.84
CA LEU A 106 8.74 24.62 12.58
C LEU A 106 8.83 26.10 13.01
N GLY A 107 7.71 26.82 12.98
CA GLY A 107 7.66 28.25 13.33
C GLY A 107 7.63 28.50 14.83
N LEU A 108 6.73 27.81 15.54
CA LEU A 108 6.51 27.86 17.00
C LEU A 108 6.73 26.48 17.62
N PRO A 109 7.96 25.92 17.60
CA PRO A 109 8.19 24.54 17.96
C PRO A 109 7.87 24.23 19.43
N LEU A 110 8.34 25.02 20.39
CA LEU A 110 8.10 24.76 21.82
C LEU A 110 6.63 24.89 22.20
N GLU A 111 5.93 25.85 21.63
CA GLU A 111 4.51 26.05 21.86
C GLU A 111 3.70 24.89 21.25
N THR A 112 4.12 24.41 20.06
CA THR A 112 3.51 23.24 19.42
C THR A 112 3.76 21.97 20.23
N VAL A 113 4.96 21.77 20.77
CA VAL A 113 5.27 20.64 21.68
C VAL A 113 4.32 20.65 22.86
N LYS A 114 4.20 21.77 23.57
CA LYS A 114 3.35 21.87 24.77
C LYS A 114 1.88 21.52 24.50
N ILE A 115 1.33 22.02 23.38
CA ILE A 115 -0.08 21.76 23.05
C ILE A 115 -0.30 20.33 22.58
N THR A 116 0.63 19.76 21.81
CA THR A 116 0.53 18.37 21.37
C THR A 116 0.70 17.39 22.51
N GLU A 117 1.63 17.59 23.43
CA GLU A 117 1.78 16.78 24.64
C GLU A 117 0.53 16.79 25.51
N LYS A 118 -0.07 17.97 25.68
CA LYS A 118 -1.36 18.06 26.37
C LYS A 118 -2.45 17.25 25.67
N MET A 119 -2.57 17.36 24.35
CA MET A 119 -3.59 16.65 23.56
C MET A 119 -3.35 15.14 23.58
N ILE A 120 -2.09 14.70 23.55
CA ILE A 120 -1.70 13.30 23.64
C ILE A 120 -2.05 12.76 25.03
N GLY A 121 -1.69 13.47 26.11
CA GLY A 121 -2.01 13.06 27.47
C GLY A 121 -3.51 13.04 27.82
N GLU A 122 -4.34 13.78 27.07
CA GLU A 122 -5.81 13.77 27.21
C GLU A 122 -6.49 12.81 26.21
N ALA A 123 -5.72 12.11 25.35
CA ALA A 123 -6.26 11.31 24.24
C ALA A 123 -7.07 10.09 24.75
N ASP A 124 -6.61 9.43 25.81
CA ASP A 124 -7.26 8.25 26.37
C ASP A 124 -8.65 8.60 26.92
N ASP A 125 -8.76 9.70 27.64
CA ASP A 125 -10.05 10.24 28.11
C ASP A 125 -11.00 10.55 26.94
N LEU A 126 -10.45 10.93 25.78
CA LEU A 126 -11.23 11.20 24.58
C LEU A 126 -11.70 9.89 23.94
N PHE A 127 -10.83 8.88 23.84
CA PHE A 127 -11.13 7.59 23.24
C PHE A 127 -12.21 6.83 24.02
N GLU A 128 -12.23 6.94 25.34
CA GLU A 128 -13.29 6.36 26.18
C GLU A 128 -14.69 6.92 25.91
N LYS A 129 -14.80 8.12 25.33
CA LYS A 129 -16.09 8.78 25.03
C LYS A 129 -16.67 8.41 23.67
N TYR A 130 -15.93 7.70 22.82
CA TYR A 130 -16.31 7.45 21.42
C TYR A 130 -16.15 5.99 21.03
N ASP A 131 -16.85 5.56 19.97
CA ASP A 131 -16.62 4.26 19.35
C ASP A 131 -15.27 4.26 18.60
N THR A 132 -14.36 3.42 19.03
CA THR A 132 -13.00 3.30 18.48
C THR A 132 -12.85 2.21 17.41
N SER A 133 -13.92 1.47 17.09
CA SER A 133 -13.87 0.33 16.15
C SER A 133 -13.50 0.69 14.71
N SER A 134 -13.62 1.98 14.34
CA SER A 134 -13.22 2.47 12.99
C SER A 134 -11.71 2.59 12.78
N GLY A 135 -10.90 2.60 13.85
CA GLY A 135 -9.45 2.87 13.77
C GLY A 135 -9.07 4.34 13.53
N SER A 136 -10.01 5.23 13.21
CA SER A 136 -9.71 6.65 12.91
C SER A 136 -9.10 7.44 14.08
N TRP A 137 -9.28 6.97 15.31
CA TRP A 137 -8.59 7.49 16.48
C TRP A 137 -7.08 7.24 16.45
N GLN A 138 -6.66 6.10 15.87
CA GLN A 138 -5.23 5.80 15.67
C GLN A 138 -4.60 6.77 14.68
N ASP A 139 -5.28 7.08 13.58
CA ASP A 139 -4.81 8.05 12.58
C ASP A 139 -4.66 9.44 13.21
N TYR A 140 -5.63 9.86 14.06
CA TYR A 140 -5.55 11.11 14.79
C TYR A 140 -4.37 11.15 15.77
N LEU A 141 -4.21 10.12 16.63
CA LEU A 141 -3.11 10.04 17.59
C LEU A 141 -1.75 9.97 16.90
N TYR A 142 -1.65 9.15 15.86
CA TYR A 142 -0.43 9.05 15.06
C TYR A 142 -0.07 10.39 14.40
N GLY A 143 -1.07 11.09 13.88
CA GLY A 143 -0.89 12.44 13.37
C GLY A 143 -0.36 13.43 14.40
N LEU A 144 -0.91 13.41 15.64
CA LEU A 144 -0.41 14.24 16.74
C LEU A 144 1.04 13.91 17.11
N LEU A 145 1.38 12.62 17.24
CA LEU A 145 2.73 12.16 17.55
C LEU A 145 3.75 12.57 16.47
N ASN A 146 3.37 12.52 15.19
CA ASN A 146 4.23 13.00 14.10
C ASN A 146 4.46 14.52 14.17
N VAL A 147 3.44 15.31 14.45
CA VAL A 147 3.58 16.76 14.62
C VAL A 147 4.44 17.07 15.84
N TRP A 148 4.19 16.38 16.94
CA TRP A 148 4.94 16.54 18.18
C TRP A 148 6.44 16.28 18.00
N ILE A 149 6.82 15.14 17.43
CA ILE A 149 8.24 14.79 17.26
C ILE A 149 8.95 15.69 16.26
N LYS A 150 8.26 16.16 15.23
CA LYS A 150 8.75 17.16 14.27
C LYS A 150 9.00 18.51 14.98
N ALA A 151 8.05 18.96 15.81
CA ALA A 151 8.18 20.18 16.58
C ALA A 151 9.29 20.07 17.64
N LEU A 152 9.37 18.95 18.35
CA LEU A 152 10.42 18.69 19.33
C LEU A 152 11.82 18.69 18.68
N GLY A 153 11.95 18.07 17.51
CA GLY A 153 13.19 18.12 16.72
C GLY A 153 13.56 19.53 16.26
N ALA A 154 12.57 20.34 15.89
CA ALA A 154 12.80 21.74 15.54
C ALA A 154 13.17 22.59 16.76
N ALA A 155 12.57 22.32 17.92
CA ALA A 155 12.93 22.98 19.19
C ALA A 155 14.37 22.66 19.58
N TYR A 156 14.74 21.39 19.56
CA TYR A 156 16.10 20.93 19.87
C TYR A 156 17.16 21.53 18.90
N LYS A 157 16.84 21.67 17.63
CA LYS A 157 17.73 22.33 16.64
C LYS A 157 17.93 23.83 16.91
N LYS A 158 16.91 24.49 17.52
CA LYS A 158 17.02 25.92 17.92
C LYS A 158 17.77 26.08 19.24
N ASP A 159 17.53 25.16 20.17
CA ASP A 159 18.13 25.16 21.50
C ASP A 159 18.40 23.70 21.93
N ASN A 160 19.66 23.31 21.92
CA ASN A 160 20.09 21.96 22.29
C ASN A 160 19.99 21.64 23.79
N GLN A 161 19.56 22.61 24.62
CA GLN A 161 19.23 22.39 26.04
C GLN A 161 17.83 21.78 26.25
N VAL A 162 17.01 21.71 25.19
CA VAL A 162 15.72 21.02 25.24
C VAL A 162 15.96 19.54 25.56
N ASP A 163 15.35 19.05 26.63
CA ASP A 163 15.44 17.64 27.04
C ASP A 163 14.59 16.74 26.14
N PHE A 164 15.06 16.53 24.91
CA PHE A 164 14.36 15.70 23.94
C PHE A 164 14.09 14.29 24.47
N VAL A 165 15.08 13.68 25.15
CA VAL A 165 14.96 12.29 25.63
C VAL A 165 13.90 12.21 26.74
N GLY A 166 13.92 13.14 27.68
CA GLY A 166 12.90 13.23 28.73
C GLY A 166 11.49 13.37 28.17
N HIS A 167 11.27 14.31 27.24
CA HIS A 167 9.99 14.47 26.53
C HIS A 167 9.55 13.19 25.82
N TYR A 168 10.49 12.51 25.13
CA TYR A 168 10.17 11.28 24.42
C TYR A 168 9.69 10.16 25.34
N LEU A 169 10.39 9.94 26.44
CA LEU A 169 10.07 8.89 27.41
C LEU A 169 8.77 9.22 28.17
N GLU A 170 8.55 10.49 28.50
CA GLU A 170 7.32 10.94 29.16
C GLU A 170 6.09 10.73 28.28
N VAL A 171 6.13 11.19 27.02
CA VAL A 171 5.03 10.99 26.08
C VAL A 171 4.79 9.50 25.82
N LYS A 172 5.85 8.70 25.66
CA LYS A 172 5.73 7.25 25.51
C LYS A 172 5.03 6.62 26.72
N SER A 173 5.41 7.00 27.96
CA SER A 173 4.81 6.44 29.17
C SER A 173 3.36 6.86 29.40
N ASN A 174 2.92 7.94 28.77
CA ASN A 174 1.56 8.46 28.86
C ASN A 174 0.65 7.99 27.70
N CYS A 175 1.16 7.19 26.76
CA CYS A 175 0.41 6.64 25.64
C CYS A 175 0.03 5.18 25.90
N ASP A 176 -0.94 4.93 26.80
CA ASP A 176 -1.32 3.58 27.22
C ASP A 176 -1.95 2.76 26.08
N TYR A 177 -2.71 3.41 25.17
CA TYR A 177 -3.42 2.74 24.10
C TYR A 177 -2.53 2.44 22.89
N TYR A 178 -1.64 3.34 22.51
CA TYR A 178 -0.86 3.16 21.29
C TYR A 178 0.31 4.14 21.17
N PHE A 179 1.54 3.61 21.19
CA PHE A 179 2.73 4.34 20.80
C PHE A 179 3.40 3.62 19.63
N PRO A 180 3.46 4.23 18.42
CA PRO A 180 3.92 3.53 17.23
C PRO A 180 5.43 3.30 17.25
N SER A 181 5.86 2.06 17.04
CA SER A 181 7.28 1.66 17.01
C SER A 181 8.04 2.27 15.83
N ASP A 182 7.35 2.66 14.76
CA ASP A 182 7.93 3.28 13.56
C ASP A 182 8.02 4.82 13.62
N LEU A 183 7.61 5.43 14.74
CA LEU A 183 7.56 6.90 14.90
C LEU A 183 8.93 7.55 14.62
N LEU A 184 9.99 7.04 15.24
CA LEU A 184 11.35 7.55 15.02
C LEU A 184 11.84 7.30 13.59
N GLN A 185 11.56 6.14 13.01
CA GLN A 185 11.93 5.80 11.65
C GLN A 185 11.30 6.76 10.63
N ASN A 186 10.00 7.04 10.80
CA ASN A 186 9.27 7.89 9.89
C ASN A 186 9.63 9.37 10.04
N ASN A 187 10.16 9.75 11.20
CA ASN A 187 10.54 11.13 11.53
C ASN A 187 12.06 11.36 11.64
N LYS A 188 12.90 10.41 11.21
CA LYS A 188 14.37 10.51 11.30
C LYS A 188 14.99 11.77 10.67
N ALA A 189 14.30 12.40 9.73
CA ALA A 189 14.75 13.67 9.11
C ALA A 189 14.67 14.86 10.09
N PHE A 190 13.83 14.77 11.10
CA PHE A 190 13.60 15.81 12.10
C PHE A 190 14.40 15.57 13.38
N VAL A 191 14.70 14.31 13.72
CA VAL A 191 15.39 13.92 14.96
C VAL A 191 16.87 13.74 14.69
N PRO A 192 17.76 14.48 15.38
CA PRO A 192 19.21 14.33 15.25
C PRO A 192 19.67 12.91 15.64
N ARG A 193 20.67 12.40 14.92
CA ARG A 193 21.18 11.03 15.13
C ARG A 193 21.67 10.79 16.56
N GLU A 194 22.34 11.77 17.16
CA GLU A 194 22.81 11.72 18.55
C GLU A 194 21.68 11.62 19.57
N VAL A 195 20.52 12.22 19.26
CA VAL A 195 19.33 12.11 20.11
C VAL A 195 18.73 10.70 20.01
N ILE A 196 18.60 10.17 18.78
CA ILE A 196 18.12 8.80 18.58
C ILE A 196 19.04 7.80 19.32
N GLN A 197 20.35 8.03 19.32
CA GLN A 197 21.30 7.21 20.05
C GLN A 197 21.12 7.30 21.56
N LYS A 198 20.91 8.50 22.11
CA LYS A 198 20.65 8.70 23.55
C LYS A 198 19.34 8.00 23.97
N ILE A 199 18.26 8.09 23.17
CA ILE A 199 17.00 7.38 23.44
C ILE A 199 17.26 5.87 23.53
N ARG A 200 17.95 5.28 22.52
CA ARG A 200 18.31 3.88 22.54
C ARG A 200 19.10 3.49 23.79
N ASP A 201 20.11 4.26 24.13
CA ASP A 201 21.00 3.94 25.26
C ASP A 201 20.25 4.03 26.60
N THR A 202 19.25 4.88 26.71
CA THR A 202 18.38 4.98 27.88
C THR A 202 17.41 3.79 27.97
N LEU A 203 16.94 3.27 26.84
CA LEU A 203 15.99 2.15 26.77
C LEU A 203 16.67 0.79 27.00
N LYS A 204 17.98 0.67 26.79
CA LYS A 204 18.73 -0.58 27.03
C LYS A 204 18.52 -1.08 28.46
N GLY A 205 18.08 -2.34 28.57
CA GLY A 205 17.80 -2.99 29.86
C GLY A 205 16.42 -2.68 30.47
N HIS A 206 15.64 -1.77 29.86
CA HIS A 206 14.26 -1.47 30.25
C HIS A 206 13.27 -1.84 29.15
N ASP A 207 13.59 -1.52 27.90
CA ASP A 207 12.83 -1.90 26.69
C ASP A 207 13.82 -2.33 25.61
N ASP A 208 14.31 -3.55 25.73
CA ASP A 208 15.32 -4.11 24.82
C ASP A 208 14.77 -4.27 23.37
N GLN A 209 13.46 -4.44 23.20
CA GLN A 209 12.87 -4.55 21.87
C GLN A 209 12.94 -3.21 21.14
N GLU A 210 12.52 -2.11 21.76
CA GLU A 210 12.59 -0.81 21.11
C GLU A 210 14.03 -0.34 20.94
N ALA A 211 14.92 -0.61 21.91
CA ALA A 211 16.36 -0.32 21.78
C ALA A 211 16.94 -1.04 20.56
N LEU A 212 16.48 -2.25 20.26
CA LEU A 212 16.86 -3.02 19.08
C LEU A 212 16.30 -2.39 17.79
N GLU A 213 15.03 -2.01 17.77
CA GLU A 213 14.40 -1.33 16.62
C GLU A 213 15.13 -0.01 16.30
N ILE A 214 15.46 0.77 17.33
CA ILE A 214 16.25 2.01 17.17
C ILE A 214 17.66 1.72 16.64
N SER A 215 18.27 0.61 17.01
CA SER A 215 19.58 0.22 16.50
C SER A 215 19.58 -0.08 14.99
N PHE A 216 18.48 -0.60 14.45
CA PHE A 216 18.28 -0.71 12.99
C PHE A 216 18.14 0.68 12.32
N ILE A 217 17.46 1.64 12.97
CA ILE A 217 17.36 3.01 12.48
C ILE A 217 18.75 3.66 12.41
N LEU A 218 19.56 3.43 13.43
CA LEU A 218 20.92 3.93 13.54
C LEU A 218 21.91 3.18 12.64
N ARG A 219 21.54 1.99 12.12
CA ARG A 219 22.43 1.04 11.42
C ARG A 219 23.67 0.71 12.27
N ASP A 220 23.45 0.49 13.57
CA ASP A 220 24.50 0.17 14.53
C ASP A 220 24.87 -1.31 14.44
N GLN A 221 25.75 -1.63 13.49
CA GLN A 221 26.13 -3.00 13.18
C GLN A 221 26.79 -3.71 14.38
N GLU A 222 27.62 -3.01 15.13
CA GLU A 222 28.35 -3.59 16.27
C GLU A 222 27.36 -4.08 17.35
N TYR A 223 26.39 -3.22 17.69
CA TYR A 223 25.36 -3.59 18.64
C TYR A 223 24.44 -4.69 18.12
N LEU A 224 24.04 -4.61 16.84
CA LEU A 224 23.19 -5.62 16.21
C LEU A 224 23.88 -6.98 16.10
N ALA A 225 25.16 -7.01 15.74
CA ALA A 225 25.97 -8.24 15.72
C ALA A 225 26.06 -8.87 17.12
N HIS A 226 26.36 -8.06 18.14
CA HIS A 226 26.37 -8.52 19.53
C HIS A 226 25.00 -9.08 19.97
N CYS A 227 23.88 -8.44 19.58
CA CYS A 227 22.55 -8.93 19.89
C CYS A 227 22.24 -10.25 19.18
N TYR A 228 22.72 -10.43 17.95
CA TYR A 228 22.57 -11.67 17.20
C TYR A 228 23.38 -12.80 17.84
N GLU A 229 24.67 -12.60 18.10
CA GLU A 229 25.57 -13.57 18.74
C GLU A 229 25.14 -13.98 20.14
N SER A 230 24.56 -13.03 20.89
CA SER A 230 24.00 -13.29 22.24
C SER A 230 22.58 -13.88 22.24
N ASN A 231 22.09 -14.31 21.08
CA ASN A 231 20.78 -14.92 20.87
C ASN A 231 19.57 -14.07 21.26
N ARG A 232 19.71 -12.74 21.32
CA ARG A 232 18.59 -11.82 21.62
C ARG A 232 17.54 -11.76 20.50
N PHE A 233 17.89 -12.20 19.28
CA PHE A 233 16.98 -12.28 18.13
C PHE A 233 16.21 -13.60 18.03
N LEU A 234 16.61 -14.65 18.76
CA LEU A 234 16.19 -16.04 18.54
C LEU A 234 14.67 -16.27 18.54
N HIS A 235 13.91 -15.42 19.19
CA HIS A 235 12.46 -15.57 19.25
C HIS A 235 11.72 -14.66 18.26
N ASN A 236 12.44 -13.87 17.47
CA ASN A 236 11.84 -12.93 16.51
C ASN A 236 12.52 -13.01 15.14
N GLY A 237 12.03 -13.93 14.31
CA GLY A 237 12.53 -14.11 12.94
C GLY A 237 12.52 -12.83 12.09
N PHE A 238 11.68 -11.85 12.44
CA PHE A 238 11.65 -10.56 11.78
C PHE A 238 12.92 -9.72 12.01
N PHE A 239 13.49 -9.75 13.23
CA PHE A 239 14.75 -9.05 13.50
C PHE A 239 15.95 -9.71 12.81
N CYS A 240 16.00 -11.06 12.78
CA CYS A 240 17.03 -11.77 12.01
C CYS A 240 16.94 -11.42 10.52
N PHE A 241 15.73 -11.37 9.98
CA PHE A 241 15.51 -10.97 8.59
C PHE A 241 15.97 -9.53 8.32
N LYS A 242 15.60 -8.56 9.18
CA LYS A 242 16.09 -7.18 9.09
C LYS A 242 17.62 -7.08 9.19
N TYR A 243 18.22 -7.91 10.05
CA TYR A 243 19.68 -7.92 10.21
C TYR A 243 20.37 -8.44 8.95
N ALA A 244 19.86 -9.53 8.36
CA ALA A 244 20.36 -10.03 7.09
C ALA A 244 20.25 -8.99 5.96
N GLN A 245 19.13 -8.25 5.89
CA GLN A 245 18.99 -7.15 4.95
C GLN A 245 20.03 -6.05 5.17
N LEU A 246 20.29 -5.68 6.43
CA LEU A 246 21.32 -4.69 6.76
C LEU A 246 22.72 -5.14 6.34
N LEU A 247 23.04 -6.42 6.56
CA LEU A 247 24.31 -7.01 6.15
C LEU A 247 24.48 -6.96 4.63
N LEU A 248 23.45 -7.26 3.85
CA LEU A 248 23.46 -7.12 2.39
C LEU A 248 23.66 -5.69 1.94
N ASP A 249 22.92 -4.75 2.55
CA ASP A 249 23.08 -3.32 2.26
C ASP A 249 24.52 -2.82 2.49
N GLU A 250 25.27 -3.47 3.37
CA GLU A 250 26.66 -3.16 3.71
C GLU A 250 27.68 -4.09 3.00
N PHE A 251 27.21 -4.83 1.98
CA PHE A 251 28.01 -5.76 1.18
C PHE A 251 28.67 -6.90 1.97
N LYS A 252 28.13 -7.24 3.15
CA LYS A 252 28.53 -8.38 3.98
C LYS A 252 27.74 -9.63 3.59
N THR A 253 27.90 -10.07 2.34
CA THR A 253 27.06 -11.10 1.73
C THR A 253 27.23 -12.46 2.38
N GLU A 254 28.45 -12.85 2.76
CA GLU A 254 28.73 -14.13 3.43
C GLU A 254 28.03 -14.22 4.80
N GLU A 255 28.14 -13.16 5.62
CA GLU A 255 27.45 -13.08 6.91
C GLU A 255 25.93 -13.12 6.74
N ALA A 256 25.39 -12.42 5.74
CA ALA A 256 23.95 -12.41 5.44
C ALA A 256 23.45 -13.80 5.05
N VAL A 257 24.21 -14.55 4.23
CA VAL A 257 23.88 -15.93 3.85
C VAL A 257 23.79 -16.81 5.08
N LEU A 258 24.77 -16.74 6.00
CA LEU A 258 24.78 -17.54 7.23
C LEU A 258 23.54 -17.26 8.10
N VAL A 259 23.19 -15.99 8.32
CA VAL A 259 22.01 -15.59 9.07
C VAL A 259 20.72 -16.11 8.42
N LEU A 260 20.61 -16.05 7.09
CA LEU A 260 19.41 -16.48 6.37
C LEU A 260 19.28 -18.01 6.33
N GLU A 261 20.40 -18.75 6.24
CA GLU A 261 20.37 -20.22 6.30
C GLU A 261 19.98 -20.71 7.69
N GLU A 262 20.48 -20.09 8.75
CA GLU A 262 20.06 -20.38 10.11
C GLU A 262 18.57 -20.08 10.28
N LEU A 263 18.12 -18.92 9.84
CA LEU A 263 16.73 -18.51 9.94
C LEU A 263 15.78 -19.44 9.17
N LYS A 264 16.18 -19.90 7.98
CA LYS A 264 15.43 -20.90 7.18
C LYS A 264 15.22 -22.21 7.94
N SER A 265 16.13 -22.57 8.84
CA SER A 265 16.04 -23.80 9.63
C SER A 265 15.04 -23.70 10.80
N THR A 266 14.54 -22.52 11.10
CA THR A 266 13.59 -22.26 12.19
C THR A 266 12.14 -22.29 11.71
N ALA A 267 11.20 -22.53 12.62
CA ALA A 267 9.77 -22.42 12.32
C ALA A 267 9.35 -20.95 12.26
N LEU A 268 9.11 -20.44 11.05
CA LEU A 268 8.74 -19.06 10.80
C LEU A 268 7.27 -18.91 10.41
N PRO A 269 6.61 -17.78 10.71
CA PRO A 269 5.37 -17.40 10.05
C PRO A 269 5.53 -17.39 8.52
N TYR A 270 4.48 -17.78 7.80
CA TYR A 270 4.54 -17.97 6.34
C TYR A 270 5.03 -16.73 5.57
N ASP A 271 4.59 -15.55 5.98
CA ASP A 271 4.98 -14.28 5.34
C ASP A 271 6.47 -13.93 5.54
N ILE A 272 7.05 -14.30 6.68
CA ILE A 272 8.48 -14.13 6.95
C ILE A 272 9.28 -15.19 6.22
N GLN A 273 8.84 -16.45 6.25
CA GLN A 273 9.50 -17.53 5.53
C GLN A 273 9.64 -17.20 4.04
N PHE A 274 8.56 -16.72 3.42
CA PHE A 274 8.57 -16.32 2.02
C PHE A 274 9.62 -15.22 1.73
N LYS A 275 9.69 -14.20 2.58
CA LYS A 275 10.68 -13.12 2.45
C LYS A 275 12.11 -13.63 2.63
N VAL A 276 12.34 -14.53 3.58
CA VAL A 276 13.64 -15.15 3.84
C VAL A 276 14.11 -15.98 2.65
N GLU A 277 13.22 -16.80 2.07
CA GLU A 277 13.54 -17.61 0.89
C GLU A 277 13.95 -16.73 -0.30
N HIS A 278 13.23 -15.63 -0.55
CA HIS A 278 13.57 -14.69 -1.60
C HIS A 278 14.92 -13.98 -1.36
N LEU A 279 15.14 -13.52 -0.13
CA LEU A 279 16.37 -12.79 0.21
C LEU A 279 17.59 -13.72 0.18
N LEU A 280 17.42 -15.00 0.58
CA LEU A 280 18.52 -15.99 0.54
C LEU A 280 18.99 -16.25 -0.89
N VAL A 281 18.07 -16.30 -1.86
CA VAL A 281 18.45 -16.44 -3.28
C VAL A 281 19.29 -15.26 -3.74
N ASP A 282 18.88 -14.03 -3.39
CA ASP A 282 19.60 -12.82 -3.75
C ASP A 282 20.99 -12.77 -3.05
N ALA A 283 21.03 -13.08 -1.75
CA ALA A 283 22.26 -13.11 -0.97
C ALA A 283 23.30 -14.11 -1.52
N LEU A 284 22.86 -15.33 -1.89
CA LEU A 284 23.74 -16.33 -2.49
C LEU A 284 24.29 -15.86 -3.84
N TYR A 285 23.44 -15.23 -4.67
CA TYR A 285 23.90 -14.70 -5.95
C TYR A 285 24.95 -13.62 -5.77
N GLU A 286 24.72 -12.67 -4.84
CA GLU A 286 25.65 -11.58 -4.54
C GLU A 286 26.93 -12.07 -3.86
N ASN A 287 26.85 -13.19 -3.10
CA ASN A 287 28.01 -13.86 -2.50
C ASN A 287 28.86 -14.62 -3.53
N GLY A 288 28.38 -14.78 -4.77
CA GLY A 288 29.06 -15.54 -5.83
C GLY A 288 28.66 -17.02 -5.88
N ASP A 289 27.81 -17.52 -5.00
CA ASP A 289 27.29 -18.89 -4.96
C ASP A 289 26.16 -19.10 -5.98
N ARG A 290 26.45 -18.77 -7.21
CA ARG A 290 25.51 -18.65 -8.31
C ARG A 290 24.74 -19.94 -8.58
N GLU A 291 25.42 -21.07 -8.62
CA GLU A 291 24.81 -22.39 -8.87
C GLU A 291 23.78 -22.72 -7.77
N LYS A 292 24.14 -22.45 -6.51
CA LYS A 292 23.25 -22.67 -5.36
C LYS A 292 22.01 -21.75 -5.44
N ALA A 293 22.19 -20.47 -5.80
CA ALA A 293 21.09 -19.53 -6.01
C ALA A 293 20.12 -20.01 -7.10
N LEU A 294 20.64 -20.45 -8.26
CA LEU A 294 19.81 -20.97 -9.36
C LEU A 294 19.05 -22.26 -8.99
N ASN A 295 19.71 -23.15 -8.23
CA ASN A 295 19.07 -24.38 -7.75
C ASN A 295 17.93 -24.07 -6.75
N LEU A 296 18.13 -23.10 -5.85
CA LEU A 296 17.07 -22.65 -4.94
C LEU A 296 15.91 -21.98 -5.68
N CYS A 297 16.15 -21.23 -6.75
CA CYS A 297 15.07 -20.72 -7.58
C CYS A 297 14.16 -21.84 -8.11
N LYS A 298 14.74 -22.93 -8.60
CA LYS A 298 13.98 -24.10 -9.07
C LYS A 298 13.24 -24.81 -7.93
N GLU A 299 13.91 -25.01 -6.80
CA GLU A 299 13.33 -25.65 -5.61
C GLU A 299 12.11 -24.87 -5.09
N TYR A 300 12.26 -23.58 -4.83
CA TYR A 300 11.18 -22.74 -4.28
C TYR A 300 10.05 -22.53 -5.29
N PHE A 301 10.37 -22.35 -6.56
CA PHE A 301 9.36 -22.33 -7.60
C PHE A 301 8.51 -23.60 -7.61
N SER A 302 9.12 -24.76 -7.49
CA SER A 302 8.36 -26.03 -7.51
C SER A 302 7.40 -26.19 -6.33
N LYS A 303 7.63 -25.48 -5.22
CA LYS A 303 6.77 -25.50 -4.02
C LYS A 303 5.53 -24.64 -4.17
N ASN A 304 5.69 -23.40 -4.66
CA ASN A 304 4.63 -22.38 -4.63
C ASN A 304 4.27 -21.78 -5.99
N LEU A 305 5.02 -22.09 -7.06
CA LEU A 305 4.87 -21.57 -8.43
C LEU A 305 4.96 -20.03 -8.51
N ASP A 306 5.71 -19.39 -7.59
CA ASP A 306 5.89 -17.96 -7.64
C ASP A 306 6.80 -17.56 -8.80
N SER A 307 6.25 -16.74 -9.70
CA SER A 307 6.95 -16.24 -10.89
C SER A 307 8.18 -15.38 -10.60
N GLU A 308 8.33 -14.89 -9.36
CA GLU A 308 9.50 -14.10 -8.98
C GLU A 308 10.78 -14.96 -8.97
N TYR A 309 10.69 -16.24 -8.58
CA TYR A 309 11.83 -17.16 -8.68
C TYR A 309 12.25 -17.45 -10.14
N TYR A 310 11.28 -17.50 -11.06
CA TYR A 310 11.58 -17.57 -12.49
C TYR A 310 12.32 -16.30 -12.97
N ARG A 311 11.84 -15.10 -12.58
CA ARG A 311 12.51 -13.85 -12.95
C ARG A 311 13.93 -13.75 -12.38
N LYS A 312 14.13 -14.16 -11.12
CA LYS A 312 15.46 -14.26 -10.52
C LYS A 312 16.35 -15.25 -11.25
N PHE A 313 15.81 -16.43 -11.59
CA PHE A 313 16.54 -17.42 -12.37
C PHE A 313 17.02 -16.85 -13.71
N ILE A 314 16.13 -16.20 -14.47
CA ILE A 314 16.48 -15.54 -15.73
C ILE A 314 17.55 -14.44 -15.52
N LYS A 315 17.36 -13.61 -14.51
CA LYS A 315 18.26 -12.50 -14.18
C LYS A 315 19.66 -12.99 -13.82
N TYR A 316 19.75 -14.11 -13.11
CA TYR A 316 21.00 -14.63 -12.56
C TYR A 316 21.72 -15.62 -13.50
N HIS A 317 21.05 -16.11 -14.52
CA HIS A 317 21.63 -17.02 -15.50
C HIS A 317 22.30 -16.25 -16.64
N SER A 318 23.65 -16.40 -16.81
CA SER A 318 24.40 -15.60 -17.80
C SER A 318 24.19 -16.03 -19.26
N ASP A 319 24.00 -17.33 -19.48
CA ASP A 319 24.02 -17.96 -20.81
C ASP A 319 22.74 -18.82 -20.99
N LEU A 320 21.58 -18.17 -20.84
CA LEU A 320 20.29 -18.81 -20.85
C LEU A 320 19.98 -19.42 -22.22
N ASN A 321 19.62 -20.69 -22.23
CA ASN A 321 19.03 -21.35 -23.39
C ASN A 321 17.58 -21.78 -23.13
N ALA A 322 16.87 -22.22 -24.20
CA ALA A 322 15.45 -22.60 -24.07
C ALA A 322 15.22 -23.75 -23.06
N LEU A 323 16.17 -24.69 -22.95
CA LEU A 323 16.07 -25.83 -22.05
C LEU A 323 16.13 -25.43 -20.58
N ASP A 324 16.85 -24.35 -20.27
CA ASP A 324 16.99 -23.87 -18.87
C ASP A 324 15.66 -23.38 -18.31
N THR A 325 14.78 -22.85 -19.15
CA THR A 325 13.47 -22.35 -18.76
C THR A 325 12.37 -23.39 -18.82
N GLU A 326 12.57 -24.47 -19.58
CA GLU A 326 11.58 -25.53 -19.80
C GLU A 326 11.10 -26.16 -18.48
N TYR A 327 12.01 -26.30 -17.51
CA TYR A 327 11.67 -26.78 -16.17
C TYR A 327 10.50 -26.03 -15.53
N PHE A 328 10.49 -24.70 -15.63
CA PHE A 328 9.45 -23.85 -15.04
C PHE A 328 8.10 -24.02 -15.74
N TYR A 329 8.12 -24.07 -17.08
CA TYR A 329 6.92 -24.29 -17.90
C TYR A 329 6.32 -25.68 -17.66
N GLN A 330 7.16 -26.70 -17.57
CA GLN A 330 6.71 -28.05 -17.28
C GLN A 330 6.05 -28.13 -15.89
N ARG A 331 6.64 -27.51 -14.87
CA ARG A 331 6.07 -27.51 -13.51
C ARG A 331 4.69 -26.86 -13.44
N VAL A 332 4.49 -25.72 -14.10
CA VAL A 332 3.17 -25.07 -14.11
C VAL A 332 2.17 -25.84 -14.97
N TYR A 333 2.62 -26.49 -16.06
CA TYR A 333 1.78 -27.35 -16.90
C TYR A 333 1.24 -28.55 -16.10
N GLU A 334 2.10 -29.24 -15.36
CA GLU A 334 1.74 -30.36 -14.46
C GLU A 334 0.71 -29.97 -13.39
N ARG A 335 0.70 -28.71 -12.96
CA ARG A 335 -0.26 -28.18 -11.97
C ARG A 335 -1.60 -27.79 -12.57
N GLY A 336 -1.71 -27.78 -13.90
CA GLY A 336 -2.95 -27.59 -14.64
C GLY A 336 -3.13 -26.21 -15.25
N THR A 337 -4.19 -26.10 -16.04
CA THR A 337 -4.51 -24.96 -16.89
C THR A 337 -4.39 -23.60 -16.22
N ILE A 338 -4.97 -23.43 -15.04
CA ILE A 338 -5.01 -22.14 -14.34
C ILE A 338 -3.61 -21.71 -13.90
N SER A 339 -2.79 -22.66 -13.43
CA SER A 339 -1.40 -22.39 -13.02
C SER A 339 -0.58 -21.92 -14.22
N TYR A 340 -0.75 -22.58 -15.37
CA TYR A 340 -0.04 -22.22 -16.59
C TYR A 340 -0.42 -20.82 -17.09
N LEU A 341 -1.73 -20.53 -17.16
CA LEU A 341 -2.22 -19.22 -17.60
C LEU A 341 -1.78 -18.08 -16.63
N ARG A 342 -1.82 -18.33 -15.31
CA ARG A 342 -1.34 -17.37 -14.31
C ARG A 342 0.16 -17.09 -14.45
N PHE A 343 0.94 -18.14 -14.61
CA PHE A 343 2.38 -18.02 -14.75
C PHE A 343 2.75 -17.26 -16.01
N THR A 344 2.26 -17.68 -17.19
CA THR A 344 2.57 -17.02 -18.46
C THR A 344 2.11 -15.57 -18.50
N ALA A 345 0.94 -15.27 -17.92
CA ALA A 345 0.46 -13.89 -17.76
C ALA A 345 1.33 -13.08 -16.79
N SER A 346 1.81 -13.69 -15.70
CA SER A 346 2.64 -12.99 -14.70
C SER A 346 4.02 -12.61 -15.23
N ILE A 347 4.58 -13.44 -16.11
CA ILE A 347 5.87 -13.17 -16.78
C ILE A 347 5.70 -12.47 -18.14
N GLU A 348 4.47 -12.06 -18.46
CA GLU A 348 4.08 -11.37 -19.71
C GLU A 348 4.42 -12.13 -20.98
N ASN A 349 4.53 -13.47 -20.91
CA ASN A 349 4.73 -14.33 -22.08
C ASN A 349 3.37 -14.67 -22.73
N TRP A 350 2.82 -13.68 -23.42
CA TRP A 350 1.50 -13.80 -24.07
C TRP A 350 1.50 -14.77 -25.26
N SER A 351 2.65 -15.00 -25.90
CA SER A 351 2.80 -16.00 -26.94
C SER A 351 2.60 -17.43 -26.39
N ALA A 352 3.26 -17.75 -25.26
CA ALA A 352 3.07 -19.05 -24.60
C ALA A 352 1.63 -19.21 -24.08
N PHE A 353 1.03 -18.13 -23.59
CA PHE A 353 -0.37 -18.10 -23.19
C PHE A 353 -1.31 -18.46 -24.35
N GLU A 354 -1.17 -17.81 -25.50
CA GLU A 354 -1.95 -18.06 -26.72
C GLU A 354 -1.75 -19.50 -27.21
N SER A 355 -0.49 -19.95 -27.33
CA SER A 355 -0.17 -21.31 -27.81
C SER A 355 -0.82 -22.39 -26.97
N PHE A 356 -0.80 -22.22 -25.63
CA PHE A 356 -1.45 -23.16 -24.69
C PHE A 356 -2.98 -23.18 -24.87
N LEU A 357 -3.62 -21.99 -25.03
CA LEU A 357 -5.06 -21.94 -25.30
C LEU A 357 -5.44 -22.61 -26.61
N ILE A 358 -4.66 -22.39 -27.66
CA ILE A 358 -4.88 -23.03 -28.99
C ILE A 358 -4.77 -24.55 -28.84
N GLU A 359 -3.73 -25.05 -28.19
CA GLU A 359 -3.57 -26.50 -27.92
C GLU A 359 -4.83 -27.08 -27.25
N LYS A 360 -5.30 -26.47 -26.20
CA LYS A 360 -6.50 -26.95 -25.45
C LYS A 360 -7.79 -26.84 -26.28
N MET A 361 -7.91 -25.83 -27.16
CA MET A 361 -9.05 -25.72 -28.07
C MET A 361 -9.04 -26.79 -29.15
N VAL A 362 -7.85 -27.11 -29.67
CA VAL A 362 -7.69 -28.16 -30.72
C VAL A 362 -8.01 -29.55 -30.15
N ASP A 363 -7.60 -29.79 -28.90
CA ASP A 363 -7.86 -31.04 -28.17
C ASP A 363 -9.32 -31.20 -27.74
N ASN A 364 -10.18 -30.21 -27.99
CA ASN A 364 -11.56 -30.13 -27.46
C ASN A 364 -11.66 -30.34 -25.97
N ASP A 365 -10.65 -29.92 -25.20
CA ASP A 365 -10.61 -30.03 -23.75
C ASP A 365 -11.33 -28.84 -23.09
N ASP A 366 -12.62 -28.68 -23.42
CA ASP A 366 -13.46 -27.63 -22.87
C ASP A 366 -13.58 -27.71 -21.34
N LYS A 367 -13.40 -28.91 -20.76
CA LYS A 367 -13.50 -29.13 -19.31
C LYS A 367 -12.41 -28.42 -18.54
N CYS A 368 -11.24 -28.20 -19.13
CA CYS A 368 -10.13 -27.49 -18.48
C CYS A 368 -10.48 -26.01 -18.18
N PHE A 369 -11.50 -25.46 -18.86
CA PHE A 369 -11.97 -24.10 -18.70
C PHE A 369 -13.31 -23.95 -17.96
N GLU A 370 -13.98 -25.07 -17.66
CA GLU A 370 -15.33 -25.01 -17.01
C GLU A 370 -15.30 -24.25 -15.69
N ASN A 371 -14.20 -24.35 -14.95
CA ASN A 371 -14.08 -23.78 -13.61
C ASN A 371 -13.10 -22.62 -13.54
N ILE A 372 -12.79 -21.97 -14.67
CA ILE A 372 -11.78 -20.88 -14.73
C ILE A 372 -12.08 -19.77 -13.72
N PHE A 373 -13.37 -19.42 -13.52
CA PHE A 373 -13.81 -18.36 -12.60
C PHE A 373 -13.89 -18.80 -11.14
N ASN A 374 -13.77 -20.09 -10.83
CA ASN A 374 -13.60 -20.53 -9.45
C ASN A 374 -12.22 -20.15 -8.88
N PHE A 375 -11.25 -19.89 -9.77
CA PHE A 375 -9.86 -19.61 -9.41
C PHE A 375 -9.35 -18.25 -9.89
N LEU A 376 -10.05 -17.59 -10.83
CA LEU A 376 -9.65 -16.29 -11.40
C LEU A 376 -10.75 -15.25 -11.16
N GLN A 377 -10.32 -14.09 -10.71
CA GLN A 377 -11.23 -12.95 -10.60
C GLN A 377 -11.62 -12.43 -11.99
N VAL A 378 -12.90 -12.08 -12.17
CA VAL A 378 -13.45 -11.50 -13.41
C VAL A 378 -12.64 -10.30 -13.91
N SER A 379 -12.18 -9.43 -12.99
CA SER A 379 -11.33 -8.28 -13.31
C SER A 379 -10.00 -8.68 -13.94
N THR A 380 -9.38 -9.74 -13.43
CA THR A 380 -8.12 -10.30 -13.94
C THR A 380 -8.30 -10.82 -15.35
N VAL A 381 -9.35 -11.62 -15.61
CA VAL A 381 -9.65 -12.16 -16.93
C VAL A 381 -9.93 -11.05 -17.96
N ARG A 382 -10.67 -10.00 -17.53
CA ARG A 382 -10.88 -8.81 -18.39
C ARG A 382 -9.58 -8.10 -18.72
N LYS A 383 -8.69 -7.94 -17.75
CA LYS A 383 -7.36 -7.33 -17.97
C LYS A 383 -6.55 -8.16 -18.96
N TRP A 384 -6.44 -9.47 -18.73
CA TRP A 384 -5.70 -10.36 -19.64
C TRP A 384 -6.24 -10.30 -21.05
N SER A 385 -7.57 -10.43 -21.23
CA SER A 385 -8.20 -10.33 -22.54
C SER A 385 -7.85 -9.01 -23.27
N THR A 386 -7.87 -7.88 -22.56
CA THR A 386 -7.52 -6.59 -23.16
C THR A 386 -6.05 -6.53 -23.54
N THR A 387 -5.15 -7.02 -22.67
CA THR A 387 -3.71 -7.06 -22.93
C THR A 387 -3.38 -7.98 -24.12
N LEU A 388 -3.98 -9.18 -24.18
CA LEU A 388 -3.81 -10.11 -25.28
C LEU A 388 -4.20 -9.48 -26.62
N ALA A 389 -5.34 -8.79 -26.70
CA ALA A 389 -5.76 -8.10 -27.91
C ALA A 389 -4.75 -7.00 -28.34
N GLN A 390 -4.24 -6.24 -27.38
CA GLN A 390 -3.24 -5.20 -27.60
C GLN A 390 -1.88 -5.75 -28.06
N GLN A 391 -1.53 -6.96 -27.62
CA GLN A 391 -0.29 -7.64 -27.96
C GLN A 391 -0.39 -8.48 -29.25
N GLY A 392 -1.54 -8.44 -29.94
CA GLY A 392 -1.71 -9.15 -31.22
C GLY A 392 -2.20 -10.60 -31.07
N TYR A 393 -2.81 -10.96 -29.96
CA TYR A 393 -3.37 -12.29 -29.66
C TYR A 393 -4.92 -12.23 -29.54
N PRO A 394 -5.63 -11.87 -30.63
CA PRO A 394 -7.07 -11.64 -30.58
C PRO A 394 -7.89 -12.91 -30.32
N LEU A 395 -7.41 -14.09 -30.70
CA LEU A 395 -8.13 -15.36 -30.50
C LEU A 395 -8.34 -15.63 -28.99
N SER A 396 -7.27 -15.59 -28.20
CA SER A 396 -7.34 -15.75 -26.75
C SER A 396 -8.16 -14.64 -26.10
N ALA A 397 -8.06 -13.42 -26.60
CA ALA A 397 -8.85 -12.30 -26.11
C ALA A 397 -10.35 -12.52 -26.29
N VAL A 398 -10.78 -13.01 -27.46
CA VAL A 398 -12.18 -13.37 -27.77
C VAL A 398 -12.63 -14.52 -26.87
N PHE A 399 -11.83 -15.58 -26.78
CA PHE A 399 -12.14 -16.75 -25.97
C PHE A 399 -12.42 -16.36 -24.52
N LEU A 400 -11.53 -15.61 -23.89
CA LEU A 400 -11.71 -15.17 -22.52
C LEU A 400 -12.95 -14.29 -22.33
N ARG A 401 -13.26 -13.39 -23.27
CA ARG A 401 -14.48 -12.57 -23.23
C ARG A 401 -15.74 -13.40 -23.35
N ARG A 402 -15.77 -14.40 -24.21
CA ARG A 402 -16.91 -15.31 -24.35
C ARG A 402 -17.14 -16.14 -23.09
N LYS A 403 -16.06 -16.65 -22.47
CA LYS A 403 -16.18 -17.33 -21.17
C LYS A 403 -16.75 -16.42 -20.07
N LEU A 404 -16.39 -15.12 -20.05
CA LEU A 404 -17.01 -14.14 -19.14
C LEU A 404 -18.52 -13.93 -19.42
N VAL A 405 -18.93 -13.93 -20.68
CA VAL A 405 -20.35 -13.86 -21.05
C VAL A 405 -21.09 -15.08 -20.50
N GLU A 406 -20.57 -16.29 -20.75
CA GLU A 406 -21.16 -17.53 -20.28
C GLU A 406 -21.30 -17.58 -18.77
N ASP A 407 -20.25 -17.16 -18.02
CA ASP A 407 -20.29 -17.12 -16.54
C ASP A 407 -21.33 -16.13 -16.02
N ASN A 408 -21.39 -14.92 -16.58
CA ASN A 408 -22.38 -13.91 -16.18
C ASN A 408 -23.83 -14.38 -16.43
N LEU A 409 -24.05 -15.13 -17.51
CA LEU A 409 -25.37 -15.67 -17.84
C LEU A 409 -25.74 -16.86 -16.93
N LYS A 410 -24.79 -17.76 -16.62
CA LYS A 410 -25.00 -18.87 -15.67
C LYS A 410 -25.44 -18.40 -14.30
N GLN A 411 -24.98 -17.25 -13.84
CA GLN A 411 -25.36 -16.68 -12.55
C GLN A 411 -26.80 -16.18 -12.48
N ALA A 412 -27.50 -16.06 -13.65
CA ALA A 412 -28.92 -15.67 -13.77
C ALA A 412 -29.35 -14.43 -13.00
N ARG A 413 -28.43 -13.49 -12.73
CA ARG A 413 -28.70 -12.24 -12.01
C ARG A 413 -28.90 -11.11 -13.02
N SER A 414 -30.07 -10.48 -13.03
CA SER A 414 -30.39 -9.37 -13.96
C SER A 414 -29.38 -8.21 -13.93
N ALA A 415 -28.79 -7.92 -12.74
CA ALA A 415 -27.74 -6.93 -12.59
C ALA A 415 -26.46 -7.26 -13.37
N ASN A 416 -26.21 -8.54 -13.68
CA ASN A 416 -25.01 -9.00 -14.38
C ASN A 416 -25.14 -8.93 -15.90
N TYR A 417 -26.35 -8.86 -16.46
CA TYR A 417 -26.56 -8.85 -17.93
C TYR A 417 -25.87 -7.68 -18.62
N LYS A 418 -25.81 -6.51 -17.98
CA LYS A 418 -25.06 -5.36 -18.53
C LYS A 418 -23.57 -5.67 -18.73
N TYR A 419 -22.98 -6.48 -17.85
CA TYR A 419 -21.58 -6.90 -17.95
C TYR A 419 -21.40 -7.96 -19.05
N ALA A 420 -22.33 -8.92 -19.15
CA ALA A 420 -22.34 -9.89 -20.25
C ALA A 420 -22.43 -9.20 -21.62
N VAL A 421 -23.31 -8.21 -21.78
CA VAL A 421 -23.42 -7.42 -23.02
C VAL A 421 -22.13 -6.64 -23.30
N SER A 422 -21.50 -6.06 -22.30
CA SER A 422 -20.24 -5.35 -22.47
C SER A 422 -19.10 -6.29 -22.91
N ASP A 423 -19.00 -7.48 -22.27
CA ASP A 423 -17.98 -8.47 -22.60
C ASP A 423 -18.23 -9.07 -24.02
N LEU A 424 -19.52 -9.28 -24.41
CA LEU A 424 -19.87 -9.70 -25.76
C LEU A 424 -19.45 -8.67 -26.81
N LYS A 425 -19.77 -7.37 -26.59
CA LYS A 425 -19.34 -6.31 -27.52
C LYS A 425 -17.83 -6.29 -27.69
N LYS A 426 -17.07 -6.42 -26.60
CA LYS A 426 -15.61 -6.50 -26.68
C LYS A 426 -15.12 -7.74 -27.42
N SER A 427 -15.78 -8.89 -27.27
CA SER A 427 -15.45 -10.07 -28.06
C SER A 427 -15.66 -9.84 -29.55
N LEU A 428 -16.71 -9.10 -29.95
CA LEU A 428 -16.97 -8.74 -31.34
C LEU A 428 -15.89 -7.80 -31.91
N ASP A 429 -15.51 -6.78 -31.13
CA ASP A 429 -14.42 -5.86 -31.50
C ASP A 429 -13.12 -6.64 -31.82
N PHE A 430 -12.79 -7.65 -31.02
CA PHE A 430 -11.57 -8.45 -31.17
C PHE A 430 -11.67 -9.48 -32.30
N MET A 431 -12.88 -10.00 -32.60
CA MET A 431 -13.08 -10.94 -33.70
C MET A 431 -12.61 -10.40 -35.05
N ALA A 432 -12.70 -9.11 -35.29
CA ALA A 432 -12.29 -8.46 -36.53
C ALA A 432 -10.77 -8.61 -36.83
N TYR A 433 -9.98 -8.94 -35.81
CA TYR A 433 -8.51 -9.07 -35.95
C TYR A 433 -8.03 -10.52 -35.96
N ILE A 434 -8.92 -11.52 -35.85
CA ILE A 434 -8.55 -12.94 -35.87
C ILE A 434 -8.28 -13.37 -37.32
N SER A 435 -7.16 -14.06 -37.55
CA SER A 435 -6.82 -14.65 -38.85
C SER A 435 -7.84 -15.71 -39.30
N GLU A 436 -8.02 -15.92 -40.59
CA GLU A 436 -8.94 -16.93 -41.17
C GLU A 436 -8.65 -18.34 -40.62
N GLU A 437 -7.40 -18.67 -40.37
CA GLU A 437 -6.98 -19.95 -39.82
C GLU A 437 -7.51 -20.10 -38.37
N HIS A 438 -7.30 -19.10 -37.55
CA HIS A 438 -7.74 -19.11 -36.14
C HIS A 438 -9.25 -18.97 -35.97
N GLN A 439 -9.97 -18.40 -36.96
CA GLN A 439 -11.44 -18.34 -36.93
C GLN A 439 -12.08 -19.72 -36.95
N LYS A 440 -11.38 -20.76 -37.42
CA LYS A 440 -11.88 -22.15 -37.43
C LYS A 440 -11.88 -22.78 -36.05
N LEU A 441 -11.14 -22.25 -35.11
CA LEU A 441 -10.99 -22.77 -33.73
C LEU A 441 -12.10 -22.31 -32.77
N ILE A 442 -12.88 -21.31 -33.17
CA ILE A 442 -13.97 -20.78 -32.34
C ILE A 442 -15.25 -20.63 -33.18
N PRO A 443 -16.44 -20.79 -32.57
CA PRO A 443 -17.70 -20.56 -33.27
C PRO A 443 -17.77 -19.16 -33.87
N SER A 444 -18.36 -19.04 -35.07
CA SER A 444 -18.68 -17.72 -35.63
C SER A 444 -19.55 -16.95 -34.63
N THR A 445 -19.57 -15.62 -34.71
CA THR A 445 -20.38 -14.77 -33.82
C THR A 445 -21.84 -15.18 -33.82
N LEU A 446 -22.39 -15.45 -35.03
CA LEU A 446 -23.80 -15.84 -35.14
C LEU A 446 -24.04 -17.19 -34.45
N ALA A 447 -23.22 -18.19 -34.73
CA ALA A 447 -23.31 -19.52 -34.14
C ALA A 447 -23.17 -19.44 -32.58
N TYR A 448 -22.26 -18.60 -32.07
CA TYR A 448 -22.09 -18.41 -30.65
C TYR A 448 -23.33 -17.77 -29.99
N ILE A 449 -23.89 -16.71 -30.59
CA ILE A 449 -25.11 -16.05 -30.07
C ILE A 449 -26.31 -17.02 -30.13
N THR A 450 -26.46 -17.80 -31.21
CA THR A 450 -27.53 -18.82 -31.31
C THR A 450 -27.40 -19.83 -30.17
N ALA A 451 -26.20 -20.36 -29.94
CA ALA A 451 -25.96 -21.32 -28.84
C ALA A 451 -26.19 -20.74 -27.43
N LEU A 452 -26.04 -19.42 -27.25
CA LEU A 452 -26.39 -18.75 -25.99
C LEU A 452 -27.93 -18.63 -25.80
N HIS A 453 -28.69 -18.54 -26.88
CA HIS A 453 -30.18 -18.49 -26.80
C HIS A 453 -30.80 -19.86 -26.53
N GLU A 454 -30.11 -20.95 -26.86
CA GLU A 454 -30.57 -22.32 -26.63
C GLU A 454 -30.30 -22.83 -25.21
N LYS A 455 -29.42 -22.16 -24.48
CA LYS A 455 -29.10 -22.45 -23.07
C LYS A 455 -29.92 -21.60 -22.10
#